data_416297b18f863c987db3b95c60aeb8d6
#
_entry.id   416297b18f863c987db3b95c60aeb8d6
#
_cell.length_a   1.000
_cell.length_b   1.000
_cell.length_c   1.000
_cell.angle_alpha   90.00
_cell.angle_beta   90.00
_cell.angle_gamma   90.00
#
_symmetry.space_group_name_H-M   'P 1'
#
loop_
_entity.id
_entity.type
_entity.pdbx_description
1 polymer ?
#
loop_
_entity_poly.entity_id
_entity_poly.type
_entity_poly.pdbx_seq_one_letter_code
_entity_poly.pdbx_strand_id
1 'polypeptide(L)'
;LNGPREILKAKVNGKEVVAVLKWRGYDGAKDGSVSKWYGDMGTPPPKFVVDSLIISVDGRGTMVPRSKIGYLCSQWNNAAKSLGLVTYGKNLCVYVNVGDGAEAWTASYVINPSTGSLISHQVQDGPEFHNQIQP
;
A
#
# COMPACT_ATOMS: atom_id res chain seq x y z
N LEU A 1 -3.86 -14.42 12.15
CA LEU A 1 -2.98 -13.62 13.00
C LEU A 1 -2.96 -12.18 12.55
N ASN A 2 -3.05 -11.29 13.51
CA ASN A 2 -2.95 -9.86 13.21
C ASN A 2 -1.49 -9.47 13.08
N GLY A 3 -1.21 -8.68 12.06
CA GLY A 3 0.09 -8.08 11.88
C GLY A 3 0.10 -6.64 12.33
N PRO A 4 1.17 -5.92 12.03
CA PRO A 4 1.28 -4.52 12.40
C PRO A 4 0.29 -3.65 11.63
N ARG A 5 0.02 -2.50 12.20
CA ARG A 5 -0.83 -1.47 11.58
C ARG A 5 -0.05 -0.17 11.54
N GLU A 6 -0.10 0.49 10.42
CA GLU A 6 0.57 1.76 10.22
C GLU A 6 -0.45 2.83 9.87
N ILE A 7 -0.32 4.00 10.47
CA ILE A 7 -1.22 5.12 10.21
C ILE A 7 -0.38 6.31 9.78
N LEU A 8 -0.75 6.89 8.65
CA LEU A 8 -0.16 8.12 8.14
C LEU A 8 -1.21 9.22 8.18
N LYS A 9 -0.89 10.34 8.79
CA LYS A 9 -1.76 11.52 8.82
C LYS A 9 -1.01 12.70 8.26
N ALA A 10 -1.66 13.44 7.37
CA ALA A 10 -1.05 14.61 6.77
C ALA A 10 -2.13 15.61 6.39
N LYS A 11 -1.73 16.88 6.30
CA LYS A 11 -2.61 17.93 5.80
C LYS A 11 -2.06 18.39 4.47
N VAL A 12 -2.86 18.27 3.43
CA VAL A 12 -2.45 18.61 2.07
C VAL A 12 -3.49 19.56 1.48
N ASN A 13 -3.04 20.77 1.12
CA ASN A 13 -3.91 21.80 0.56
C ASN A 13 -5.16 22.03 1.39
N GLY A 14 -4.99 22.07 2.73
CA GLY A 14 -6.08 22.30 3.66
C GLY A 14 -6.95 21.09 3.95
N LYS A 15 -6.69 19.95 3.31
CA LYS A 15 -7.45 18.72 3.51
C LYS A 15 -6.70 17.77 4.40
N GLU A 16 -7.42 17.09 5.28
CA GLU A 16 -6.83 16.11 6.19
C GLU A 16 -6.84 14.73 5.53
N VAL A 17 -5.67 14.17 5.35
CA VAL A 17 -5.50 12.86 4.71
C VAL A 17 -5.05 11.87 5.76
N VAL A 18 -5.74 10.74 5.83
CA VAL A 18 -5.39 9.65 6.73
C VAL A 18 -5.32 8.36 5.92
N ALA A 19 -4.22 7.65 6.04
CA ALA A 19 -4.07 6.34 5.41
C ALA A 19 -3.78 5.32 6.50
N VAL A 20 -4.49 4.20 6.47
CA VAL A 20 -4.32 3.12 7.43
C VAL A 20 -4.00 1.84 6.67
N LEU A 21 -2.80 1.32 6.89
CA LEU A 21 -2.34 0.08 6.29
C LEU A 21 -2.32 -0.99 7.37
N LYS A 22 -2.99 -2.10 7.11
CA LYS A 22 -3.00 -3.24 8.02
C LYS A 22 -2.36 -4.44 7.37
N TRP A 23 -1.52 -5.11 8.13
CA TRP A 23 -0.90 -6.37 7.74
C TRP A 23 -1.52 -7.50 8.55
N ARG A 24 -1.44 -8.71 8.03
CA ARG A 24 -1.80 -9.93 8.77
C ARG A 24 -0.90 -11.08 8.34
N GLY A 25 -0.93 -12.14 9.11
CA GLY A 25 -0.23 -13.35 8.73
C GLY A 25 -0.86 -13.99 7.49
N TYR A 26 -0.05 -14.70 6.73
CA TYR A 26 -0.53 -15.45 5.58
C TYR A 26 -1.55 -16.51 6.03
N ASP A 27 -2.62 -16.65 5.28
CA ASP A 27 -3.66 -17.66 5.52
C ASP A 27 -3.92 -18.40 4.22
N GLY A 28 -3.55 -19.68 4.19
CA GLY A 28 -3.67 -20.48 2.98
C GLY A 28 -5.08 -20.58 2.43
N ALA A 29 -6.09 -20.52 3.30
CA ALA A 29 -7.48 -20.57 2.86
C ALA A 29 -7.90 -19.31 2.10
N LYS A 30 -7.38 -18.16 2.52
CA LYS A 30 -7.70 -16.88 1.89
C LYS A 30 -6.73 -16.51 0.79
N ASP A 31 -5.46 -16.88 0.95
CA ASP A 31 -4.38 -16.34 0.11
C ASP A 31 -3.78 -17.37 -0.84
N GLY A 32 -4.16 -18.62 -0.72
CA GLY A 32 -3.55 -19.69 -1.48
C GLY A 32 -3.75 -19.64 -2.97
N SER A 33 -4.74 -18.87 -3.44
CA SER A 33 -5.00 -18.72 -4.88
C SER A 33 -4.10 -17.69 -5.55
N VAL A 34 -3.35 -16.91 -4.77
CA VAL A 34 -2.45 -15.92 -5.35
C VAL A 34 -1.23 -16.63 -5.90
N SER A 35 -0.99 -16.50 -7.20
CA SER A 35 0.08 -17.20 -7.88
C SER A 35 1.37 -16.38 -7.97
N LYS A 36 1.26 -15.08 -7.84
CA LYS A 36 2.43 -14.20 -7.91
C LYS A 36 2.35 -13.15 -6.81
N TRP A 37 3.40 -13.10 -6.01
CA TRP A 37 3.50 -12.15 -4.91
C TRP A 37 4.55 -11.11 -5.21
N TYR A 38 4.28 -9.88 -4.78
CA TYR A 38 5.31 -8.84 -4.73
C TYR A 38 5.93 -8.86 -3.34
N GLY A 39 7.25 -8.89 -3.30
CA GLY A 39 7.99 -8.84 -2.05
C GLY A 39 8.39 -10.20 -1.49
N ASP A 40 7.98 -11.28 -2.13
CA ASP A 40 8.38 -12.61 -1.72
C ASP A 40 9.57 -13.07 -2.55
N MET A 41 10.70 -13.14 -1.91
CA MET A 41 11.95 -13.49 -2.59
C MET A 41 12.50 -14.82 -2.15
N GLY A 42 11.73 -15.63 -1.63
CA GLY A 42 12.20 -16.91 -1.20
C GLY A 42 11.23 -17.99 -1.58
N THR A 43 11.10 -18.92 -0.69
CA THR A 43 10.16 -20.01 -0.84
C THR A 43 8.78 -19.54 -0.37
N PRO A 44 7.77 -19.54 -1.24
CA PRO A 44 6.43 -19.24 -0.78
C PRO A 44 5.94 -20.32 0.20
N PRO A 45 5.00 -20.01 1.07
CA PRO A 45 4.20 -18.77 1.08
C PRO A 45 4.89 -17.65 1.83
N PRO A 46 4.47 -16.41 1.62
CA PRO A 46 4.99 -15.29 2.39
C PRO A 46 4.54 -15.37 3.85
N LYS A 47 5.24 -14.66 4.72
CA LYS A 47 4.86 -14.64 6.14
C LYS A 47 3.74 -13.67 6.42
N PHE A 48 3.77 -12.51 5.80
CA PHE A 48 2.79 -11.45 6.03
C PHE A 48 2.25 -10.93 4.72
N VAL A 49 0.98 -10.60 4.72
CA VAL A 49 0.30 -10.05 3.56
C VAL A 49 -0.42 -8.78 3.98
N VAL A 50 -0.68 -7.91 3.02
CA VAL A 50 -1.48 -6.72 3.28
C VAL A 50 -2.93 -7.15 3.46
N ASP A 51 -3.51 -6.77 4.58
CA ASP A 51 -4.91 -7.09 4.88
C ASP A 51 -5.84 -6.03 4.32
N SER A 52 -5.52 -4.76 4.55
CA SER A 52 -6.35 -3.67 4.05
C SER A 52 -5.55 -2.38 3.97
N LEU A 53 -5.99 -1.51 3.08
CA LEU A 53 -5.52 -0.14 2.98
C LEU A 53 -6.74 0.74 2.84
N ILE A 54 -6.91 1.66 3.78
CA ILE A 54 -8.01 2.60 3.78
C ILE A 54 -7.42 4.00 3.72
N ILE A 55 -7.89 4.79 2.76
CA ILE A 55 -7.42 6.16 2.58
C ILE A 55 -8.63 7.07 2.72
N SER A 56 -8.55 8.06 3.60
CA SER A 56 -9.61 9.03 3.76
C SER A 56 -9.09 10.44 3.56
N VAL A 57 -9.94 11.29 2.99
CA VAL A 57 -9.68 12.71 2.78
C VAL A 57 -10.84 13.46 3.38
N ASP A 58 -10.59 14.28 4.40
CA ASP A 58 -11.60 15.01 5.15
C ASP A 58 -12.74 14.10 5.62
N GLY A 59 -12.38 12.92 6.12
CA GLY A 59 -13.35 11.98 6.66
C GLY A 59 -14.04 11.10 5.63
N ARG A 60 -13.81 11.30 4.34
CA ARG A 60 -14.35 10.42 3.29
C ARG A 60 -13.35 9.31 3.01
N GLY A 61 -13.72 8.10 3.40
CA GLY A 61 -12.81 6.97 3.27
C GLY A 61 -13.05 6.15 2.03
N THR A 62 -11.97 5.67 1.45
CA THR A 62 -11.98 4.70 0.37
C THR A 62 -11.17 3.50 0.79
N MET A 63 -11.80 2.34 0.82
CA MET A 63 -11.08 1.08 1.02
C MET A 63 -10.55 0.65 -0.34
N VAL A 64 -9.23 0.44 -0.43
CA VAL A 64 -8.63 -0.03 -1.67
C VAL A 64 -9.11 -1.46 -1.92
N PRO A 65 -9.62 -1.77 -3.12
CA PRO A 65 -10.13 -3.10 -3.40
C PRO A 65 -9.09 -4.19 -3.21
N ARG A 66 -9.55 -5.36 -2.78
CA ARG A 66 -8.67 -6.50 -2.53
C ARG A 66 -7.81 -6.87 -3.73
N SER A 67 -8.37 -6.73 -4.93
CA SER A 67 -7.66 -7.04 -6.16
C SER A 67 -6.42 -6.18 -6.37
N LYS A 68 -6.31 -5.06 -5.65
CA LYS A 68 -5.20 -4.12 -5.80
C LYS A 68 -4.21 -4.17 -4.64
N ILE A 69 -4.47 -4.98 -3.63
CA ILE A 69 -3.59 -5.12 -2.47
C ILE A 69 -3.31 -6.57 -2.07
N GLY A 70 -4.12 -7.51 -2.50
CA GLY A 70 -4.11 -8.87 -1.98
C GLY A 70 -2.88 -9.70 -2.36
N TYR A 71 -2.03 -9.19 -3.22
CA TYR A 71 -0.81 -9.86 -3.65
C TYR A 71 0.45 -9.17 -3.12
N LEU A 72 0.29 -8.24 -2.20
CA LEU A 72 1.42 -7.54 -1.58
C LEU A 72 1.80 -8.25 -0.30
N CYS A 73 3.08 -8.55 -0.15
CA CYS A 73 3.52 -9.35 0.98
C CYS A 73 4.88 -8.90 1.50
N SER A 74 5.24 -9.43 2.64
CA SER A 74 6.55 -9.20 3.24
C SER A 74 6.94 -10.44 4.04
N GLN A 75 8.22 -10.74 4.06
CA GLN A 75 8.77 -11.77 4.92
C GLN A 75 9.06 -11.26 6.32
N TRP A 76 8.98 -9.97 6.54
CA TRP A 76 9.36 -9.34 7.79
C TRP A 76 8.14 -8.79 8.52
N ASN A 77 8.11 -9.01 9.82
CA ASN A 77 7.06 -8.46 10.65
C ASN A 77 7.39 -7.00 11.01
N ASN A 78 7.70 -6.22 10.01
CA ASN A 78 8.05 -4.83 10.24
C ASN A 78 7.70 -4.01 9.01
N ALA A 79 6.51 -3.45 9.04
CA ALA A 79 6.06 -2.57 7.99
C ALA A 79 6.09 -1.11 8.44
N ALA A 80 6.74 -0.81 9.55
CA ALA A 80 6.79 0.55 10.06
C ALA A 80 7.41 1.47 9.02
N LYS A 81 6.75 2.60 8.79
CA LYS A 81 7.21 3.63 7.85
C LYS A 81 7.21 3.19 6.40
N SER A 82 6.37 2.23 6.05
CA SER A 82 6.21 1.84 4.66
C SER A 82 5.27 2.78 3.90
N LEU A 83 4.37 3.47 4.60
CA LEU A 83 3.44 4.40 3.96
C LEU A 83 4.09 5.76 3.69
N GLY A 84 3.74 6.33 2.55
CA GLY A 84 4.14 7.69 2.21
C GLY A 84 3.06 8.38 1.41
N LEU A 85 3.20 9.68 1.25
CA LEU A 85 2.23 10.52 0.55
C LEU A 85 2.98 11.57 -0.26
N VAL A 86 2.60 11.70 -1.52
CA VAL A 86 3.10 12.77 -2.39
C VAL A 86 1.93 13.35 -3.17
N THR A 87 2.10 14.58 -3.65
CA THR A 87 1.13 15.16 -4.56
C THR A 87 1.42 14.69 -5.97
N TYR A 88 0.37 14.53 -6.75
CA TYR A 88 0.45 14.08 -8.13
C TYR A 88 -0.46 14.97 -8.97
N GLY A 89 0.07 16.13 -9.34
CA GLY A 89 -0.76 17.16 -9.95
C GLY A 89 -1.82 17.66 -8.97
N LYS A 90 -3.09 17.55 -9.35
CA LYS A 90 -4.22 17.90 -8.48
C LYS A 90 -4.60 16.74 -7.56
N ASN A 91 -4.00 15.60 -7.73
CA ASN A 91 -4.36 14.40 -7.01
C ASN A 91 -3.35 14.09 -5.92
N LEU A 92 -3.70 13.13 -5.09
CA LEU A 92 -2.81 12.62 -4.05
C LEU A 92 -2.35 11.23 -4.43
N CYS A 93 -1.11 10.92 -4.10
CA CYS A 93 -0.61 9.56 -4.27
C CYS A 93 -0.19 9.04 -2.91
N VAL A 94 -0.88 8.00 -2.45
CA VAL A 94 -0.48 7.25 -1.26
C VAL A 94 0.30 6.05 -1.76
N TYR A 95 1.49 5.82 -1.20
CA TYR A 95 2.29 4.69 -1.63
C TYR A 95 2.74 3.84 -0.44
N VAL A 96 2.96 2.57 -0.72
CA VAL A 96 3.50 1.61 0.22
C VAL A 96 4.81 1.12 -0.35
N ASN A 97 5.91 1.37 0.36
CA ASN A 97 7.23 0.97 -0.07
C ASN A 97 7.82 0.01 0.97
N VAL A 98 8.10 -1.21 0.57
CA VAL A 98 8.54 -2.26 1.47
C VAL A 98 9.84 -2.88 0.97
N GLY A 99 10.79 -3.06 1.90
CA GLY A 99 12.05 -3.71 1.61
C GLY A 99 13.07 -2.80 0.95
N ASP A 100 14.21 -3.39 0.63
CA ASP A 100 15.25 -2.72 -0.13
C ASP A 100 15.94 -3.76 -1.02
N GLY A 101 16.70 -3.27 -2.01
CA GLY A 101 17.37 -4.15 -2.93
C GLY A 101 16.42 -4.96 -3.80
N ALA A 102 16.75 -6.22 -4.04
CA ALA A 102 16.01 -7.06 -4.96
C ALA A 102 14.62 -7.44 -4.45
N GLU A 103 14.39 -7.33 -3.16
CA GLU A 103 13.12 -7.71 -2.54
C GLU A 103 12.16 -6.53 -2.39
N ALA A 104 12.60 -5.34 -2.76
CA ALA A 104 11.79 -4.15 -2.58
C ALA A 104 10.66 -4.08 -3.60
N TRP A 105 9.56 -3.49 -3.17
CA TRP A 105 8.46 -3.17 -4.07
C TRP A 105 7.80 -1.88 -3.58
N THR A 106 7.12 -1.21 -4.51
CA THR A 106 6.35 -0.02 -4.19
C THR A 106 5.01 -0.11 -4.89
N ALA A 107 3.95 0.05 -4.11
CA ALA A 107 2.59 0.15 -4.62
C ALA A 107 2.12 1.58 -4.45
N SER A 108 1.53 2.16 -5.47
CA SER A 108 1.02 3.53 -5.41
C SER A 108 -0.45 3.56 -5.78
N TYR A 109 -1.18 4.44 -5.12
CA TYR A 109 -2.61 4.59 -5.26
C TYR A 109 -2.93 6.07 -5.40
N VAL A 110 -3.40 6.45 -6.57
CA VAL A 110 -3.71 7.86 -6.87
C VAL A 110 -5.16 8.12 -6.54
N ILE A 111 -5.39 9.11 -5.70
CA ILE A 111 -6.69 9.42 -5.14
C ILE A 111 -7.10 10.83 -5.58
N ASN A 112 -8.36 10.96 -5.97
CA ASN A 112 -8.95 12.29 -6.20
C ASN A 112 -9.34 12.88 -4.84
N PRO A 113 -8.69 13.99 -4.40
CA PRO A 113 -8.95 14.51 -3.06
C PRO A 113 -10.34 15.13 -2.90
N SER A 114 -11.01 15.47 -3.99
CA SER A 114 -12.35 16.04 -3.91
C SER A 114 -13.42 15.01 -3.63
N THR A 115 -13.23 13.79 -4.15
CA THR A 115 -14.21 12.72 -4.03
C THR A 115 -13.76 11.58 -3.13
N GLY A 116 -12.46 11.47 -2.88
CA GLY A 116 -11.89 10.34 -2.16
C GLY A 116 -11.75 9.09 -3.01
N SER A 117 -12.06 9.15 -4.31
CA SER A 117 -12.05 7.97 -5.16
C SER A 117 -10.66 7.59 -5.63
N LEU A 118 -10.45 6.30 -5.81
CA LEU A 118 -9.22 5.77 -6.37
C LEU A 118 -9.24 5.95 -7.89
N ILE A 119 -8.25 6.66 -8.42
CA ILE A 119 -8.14 6.93 -9.85
C ILE A 119 -7.32 5.86 -10.54
N SER A 120 -6.18 5.50 -9.95
CA SER A 120 -5.30 4.52 -10.55
C SER A 120 -4.43 3.89 -9.49
N HIS A 121 -3.86 2.74 -9.82
CA HIS A 121 -2.88 2.11 -8.96
C HIS A 121 -1.80 1.46 -9.81
N GLN A 122 -0.63 1.28 -9.23
CA GLN A 122 0.49 0.67 -9.92
C GLN A 122 1.40 0.01 -8.87
N VAL A 123 1.94 -1.14 -9.22
CA VAL A 123 2.91 -1.84 -8.37
C VAL A 123 4.14 -2.12 -9.18
N GLN A 124 5.30 -1.88 -8.60
CA GLN A 124 6.56 -2.02 -9.30
C GLN A 124 7.62 -2.52 -8.33
N ASP A 125 8.52 -3.35 -8.80
CA ASP A 125 9.69 -3.75 -8.04
C ASP A 125 10.62 -2.55 -7.88
N GLY A 126 11.23 -2.45 -6.71
CA GLY A 126 12.19 -1.42 -6.43
C GLY A 126 11.69 -0.34 -5.49
N PRO A 127 12.61 0.35 -4.81
CA PRO A 127 12.26 1.32 -3.77
C PRO A 127 11.98 2.73 -4.28
N GLU A 128 12.23 3.01 -5.54
CA GLU A 128 12.16 4.37 -6.05
C GLU A 128 10.96 4.63 -6.93
N PHE A 129 9.95 3.81 -6.82
CA PHE A 129 8.80 3.89 -7.69
C PHE A 129 8.12 5.26 -7.64
N HIS A 130 8.03 5.85 -6.45
CA HIS A 130 7.32 7.12 -6.31
C HIS A 130 7.94 8.24 -7.12
N ASN A 131 9.22 8.16 -7.44
CA ASN A 131 9.88 9.15 -8.27
C ASN A 131 9.43 9.09 -9.72
N GLN A 132 8.88 7.97 -10.12
CA GLN A 132 8.46 7.75 -11.51
C GLN A 132 7.02 8.16 -11.77
N ILE A 133 6.26 8.42 -10.73
CA ILE A 133 4.85 8.80 -10.87
C ILE A 133 4.63 10.30 -10.72
N GLN A 134 5.67 11.05 -10.57
CA GLN A 134 5.54 12.50 -10.45
C GLN A 134 5.12 13.11 -11.77
N PRO A 135 4.25 14.11 -11.75
CA PRO A 135 3.76 14.75 -12.96
C PRO A 135 4.83 15.46 -13.73
#